data_8451bf13408334887b5c33a5dcfa1794
#
_entry.id   8451bf13408334887b5c33a5dcfa1794
#
_cell.length_a   1.000
_cell.length_b   1.000
_cell.length_c   1.000
_cell.angle_alpha   90.00
_cell.angle_beta   90.00
_cell.angle_gamma   90.00
#
_symmetry.space_group_name_H-M   'P 1'
#
loop_
_entity.id
_entity.type
_entity.pdbx_description
1 polymer ?
#
loop_
_entity_poly.entity_id
_entity_poly.type
_entity_poly.pdbx_seq_one_letter_code
_entity_poly.pdbx_strand_id
1 'polypeptide(L)'
;MNVIKELWHGNIVPQDDARNNSKEMKELMGYMTRHHDDLFKSMTDEQKEIFERFDDCWGEYVSLAEAAIFEYAFKLGAQMMFEITK
;
A
#
# COMPACT_ATOMS: atom_id res chain seq x y z
N MET A 1 16.79 -5.40 -18.12
CA MET A 1 16.87 -4.72 -16.82
C MET A 1 17.26 -5.73 -15.73
N ASN A 2 18.18 -5.39 -14.89
CA ASN A 2 18.53 -6.25 -13.74
C ASN A 2 17.65 -5.85 -12.55
N VAL A 3 16.60 -6.61 -12.32
CA VAL A 3 15.60 -6.33 -11.30
C VAL A 3 16.19 -6.33 -9.89
N ILE A 4 17.09 -7.25 -9.61
CA ILE A 4 17.73 -7.35 -8.28
C ILE A 4 18.58 -6.11 -8.01
N LYS A 5 19.33 -5.66 -9.00
CA LYS A 5 20.17 -4.45 -8.89
C LYS A 5 19.30 -3.22 -8.68
N GLU A 6 18.22 -3.09 -9.44
CA GLU A 6 17.29 -1.96 -9.32
C GLU A 6 16.61 -1.93 -7.96
N LEU A 7 16.22 -3.09 -7.46
CA LEU A 7 15.62 -3.22 -6.12
C LEU A 7 16.62 -2.81 -5.03
N TRP A 8 17.88 -3.27 -5.15
CA TRP A 8 18.94 -2.94 -4.19
C TRP A 8 19.23 -1.43 -4.14
N HIS A 9 19.23 -0.78 -5.29
CA HIS A 9 19.47 0.66 -5.37
C HIS A 9 18.24 1.52 -5.04
N GLY A 10 17.12 0.92 -4.69
CA GLY A 10 15.91 1.66 -4.33
C GLY A 10 15.16 2.23 -5.53
N ASN A 11 15.49 1.81 -6.74
CA ASN A 11 14.82 2.28 -7.96
C ASN A 11 13.48 1.59 -8.20
N ILE A 12 13.23 0.49 -7.52
CA ILE A 12 11.95 -0.19 -7.51
C ILE A 12 11.36 -0.09 -6.11
N VAL A 13 10.21 0.54 -5.99
CA VAL A 13 9.47 0.64 -4.74
C VAL A 13 8.17 -0.14 -4.92
N PRO A 14 8.12 -1.42 -4.52
CA PRO A 14 7.01 -2.31 -4.83
C PRO A 14 5.65 -1.76 -4.40
N GLN A 15 5.59 -1.08 -3.26
CA GLN A 15 4.35 -0.51 -2.75
C GLN A 15 3.80 0.57 -3.70
N ASP A 16 4.65 1.49 -4.10
CA ASP A 16 4.25 2.61 -4.96
C ASP A 16 3.97 2.12 -6.38
N ASP A 17 4.84 1.26 -6.91
CA ASP A 17 4.68 0.72 -8.25
C ASP A 17 3.40 -0.10 -8.39
N ALA A 18 3.08 -0.91 -7.39
CA ALA A 18 1.87 -1.71 -7.38
C ALA A 18 0.61 -0.86 -7.22
N ARG A 19 0.62 0.12 -6.31
CA ARG A 19 -0.53 1.01 -6.07
C ARG A 19 -0.88 1.88 -7.25
N ASN A 20 0.13 2.36 -7.98
CA ASN A 20 -0.04 3.37 -9.01
C ASN A 20 -0.08 2.82 -10.42
N ASN A 21 -0.08 1.50 -10.56
CA ASN A 21 0.02 0.84 -11.86
C ASN A 21 -1.32 0.59 -12.55
N SER A 22 -2.43 0.72 -11.82
CA SER A 22 -3.77 0.44 -12.33
C SER A 22 -4.59 1.72 -12.43
N LYS A 23 -5.23 1.93 -13.58
CA LYS A 23 -6.18 3.03 -13.78
C LYS A 23 -7.35 2.90 -12.80
N GLU A 24 -7.85 1.69 -12.59
CA GLU A 24 -8.96 1.43 -11.67
C GLU A 24 -8.59 1.81 -10.22
N MET A 25 -7.38 1.50 -9.80
CA MET A 25 -6.90 1.86 -8.47
C MET A 25 -6.80 3.37 -8.28
N LYS A 26 -6.32 4.09 -9.30
CA LYS A 26 -6.24 5.56 -9.27
C LYS A 26 -7.62 6.19 -9.20
N GLU A 27 -8.56 5.69 -9.98
CA GLU A 27 -9.94 6.18 -9.96
C GLU A 27 -10.58 5.94 -8.59
N LEU A 28 -10.42 4.73 -8.05
CA LEU A 28 -10.95 4.38 -6.74
C LEU A 28 -10.36 5.27 -5.64
N MET A 29 -9.06 5.53 -5.69
CA MET A 29 -8.41 6.42 -4.74
C MET A 29 -8.99 7.83 -4.83
N GLY A 30 -9.28 8.32 -6.03
CA GLY A 30 -9.93 9.62 -6.23
C GLY A 30 -11.32 9.67 -5.59
N TYR A 31 -12.12 8.62 -5.72
CA TYR A 31 -13.43 8.52 -5.08
C TYR A 31 -13.29 8.47 -3.56
N MET A 32 -12.37 7.68 -3.05
CA MET A 32 -12.13 7.57 -1.61
C MET A 32 -11.73 8.91 -1.00
N THR A 33 -10.85 9.64 -1.67
CA THR A 33 -10.41 10.96 -1.22
C THR A 33 -11.59 11.95 -1.15
N ARG A 34 -12.43 11.96 -2.17
CA ARG A 34 -13.60 12.85 -2.19
C ARG A 34 -14.59 12.50 -1.09
N HIS A 35 -14.89 11.22 -0.91
CA HIS A 35 -15.81 10.77 0.15
C HIS A 35 -15.24 11.06 1.54
N HIS A 36 -13.95 10.85 1.72
CA HIS A 36 -13.26 11.20 2.96
C HIS A 36 -13.38 12.68 3.27
N ASP A 37 -13.12 13.54 2.29
CA ASP A 37 -13.19 14.99 2.46
C ASP A 37 -14.62 15.45 2.78
N ASP A 38 -15.61 14.89 2.08
CA ASP A 38 -17.01 15.22 2.31
C ASP A 38 -17.45 14.82 3.73
N LEU A 39 -17.06 13.64 4.16
CA LEU A 39 -17.36 13.16 5.51
C LEU A 39 -16.68 14.04 6.56
N PHE A 40 -15.40 14.36 6.37
CA PHE A 40 -14.64 15.18 7.29
C PHE A 40 -15.26 16.56 7.47
N LYS A 41 -15.69 17.18 6.39
CA LYS A 41 -16.34 18.50 6.45
C LYS A 41 -17.64 18.49 7.23
N SER A 42 -18.35 17.35 7.24
CA SER A 42 -19.63 17.23 7.95
C SER A 42 -19.49 16.96 9.45
N MET A 43 -18.27 16.69 9.92
CA MET A 43 -18.00 16.33 11.32
C MET A 43 -17.87 17.53 12.23
N THR A 44 -18.18 17.32 13.52
CA THR A 44 -17.83 18.28 14.58
C THR A 44 -16.32 18.25 14.81
N ASP A 45 -15.79 19.25 15.50
CA ASP A 45 -14.35 19.30 15.81
C ASP A 45 -13.89 18.09 16.63
N GLU A 46 -14.71 17.64 17.58
CA GLU A 46 -14.43 16.45 18.38
C GLU A 46 -14.41 15.19 17.50
N GLN A 47 -15.35 15.04 16.60
CA GLN A 47 -15.40 13.93 15.66
C GLN A 47 -14.21 13.94 14.71
N LYS A 48 -13.80 15.11 14.23
CA LYS A 48 -12.62 15.26 13.36
C LYS A 48 -11.35 14.75 14.06
N GLU A 49 -11.19 15.08 15.33
CA GLU A 49 -10.03 14.64 16.10
C GLU A 49 -9.97 13.12 16.21
N ILE A 50 -11.10 12.49 16.51
CA ILE A 50 -11.19 11.02 16.60
C ILE A 50 -10.94 10.38 15.23
N PHE A 51 -11.49 10.97 14.19
CA PHE A 51 -11.37 10.47 12.83
C PHE A 51 -9.92 10.56 12.32
N GLU A 52 -9.21 11.64 12.63
CA GLU A 52 -7.79 11.80 12.30
C GLU A 52 -6.94 10.72 12.97
N ARG A 53 -7.22 10.39 14.23
CA ARG A 53 -6.53 9.30 14.92
C ARG A 53 -6.79 7.96 14.25
N PHE A 54 -8.03 7.74 13.83
CA PHE A 54 -8.39 6.52 13.09
C PHE A 54 -7.64 6.44 11.77
N ASP A 55 -7.59 7.54 11.01
CA ASP A 55 -6.86 7.60 9.75
C ASP A 55 -5.37 7.29 9.93
N ASP A 56 -4.76 7.84 10.96
CA ASP A 56 -3.35 7.59 11.28
C ASP A 56 -3.10 6.11 11.58
N CYS A 57 -3.94 5.52 12.42
CA CYS A 57 -3.85 4.10 12.73
C CYS A 57 -4.11 3.22 11.52
N TRP A 58 -5.08 3.58 10.71
CA TRP A 58 -5.40 2.85 9.48
C TRP A 58 -4.24 2.88 8.49
N GLY A 59 -3.65 4.06 8.28
CA GLY A 59 -2.49 4.20 7.40
C GLY A 59 -1.30 3.38 7.88
N GLU A 60 -1.05 3.37 9.18
CA GLU A 60 0.00 2.57 9.78
C GLU A 60 -0.26 1.06 9.61
N TYR A 61 -1.49 0.64 9.88
CA TYR A 61 -1.89 -0.75 9.68
C TYR A 61 -1.71 -1.19 8.22
N VAL A 62 -2.17 -0.39 7.26
CA VAL A 62 -2.06 -0.70 5.84
C VAL A 62 -0.59 -0.85 5.43
N SER A 63 0.29 0.04 5.89
CA SER A 63 1.71 -0.03 5.59
C SER A 63 2.34 -1.31 6.13
N LEU A 64 2.00 -1.70 7.36
CA LEU A 64 2.49 -2.94 7.94
C LEU A 64 1.94 -4.17 7.22
N ALA A 65 0.65 -4.15 6.87
CA ALA A 65 0.02 -5.25 6.15
C ALA A 65 0.63 -5.45 4.76
N GLU A 66 0.87 -4.36 4.04
CA GLU A 66 1.50 -4.43 2.71
C GLU A 66 2.92 -4.97 2.79
N ALA A 67 3.68 -4.55 3.78
CA ALA A 67 5.05 -5.06 3.99
C ALA A 67 5.03 -6.57 4.31
N ALA A 68 4.10 -7.02 5.13
CA ALA A 68 3.95 -8.42 5.47
C ALA A 68 3.57 -9.26 4.25
N ILE A 69 2.66 -8.78 3.42
CA ILE A 69 2.24 -9.45 2.19
C ILE A 69 3.42 -9.56 1.22
N PHE A 70 4.16 -8.47 1.04
CA PHE A 70 5.32 -8.46 0.16
C PHE A 70 6.38 -9.47 0.62
N GLU A 71 6.69 -9.48 1.91
CA GLU A 71 7.67 -10.38 2.48
C GLU A 71 7.26 -11.84 2.29
N TYR A 72 6.01 -12.16 2.59
CA TYR A 72 5.47 -13.51 2.42
C TYR A 72 5.54 -13.95 0.95
N ALA A 73 5.06 -13.10 0.05
CA ALA A 73 5.04 -13.41 -1.38
C ALA A 73 6.45 -13.60 -1.95
N PHE A 74 7.39 -12.76 -1.52
CA PHE A 74 8.78 -12.87 -1.94
C PHE A 74 9.40 -14.20 -1.50
N LYS A 75 9.20 -14.56 -0.25
CA LYS A 75 9.71 -15.84 0.29
C LYS A 75 9.08 -17.03 -0.40
N LEU A 76 7.79 -16.98 -0.64
CA LEU A 76 7.07 -18.03 -1.35
C LEU A 76 7.59 -18.20 -2.77
N GLY A 77 7.78 -17.10 -3.49
CA GLY A 77 8.34 -17.12 -4.84
C GLY A 77 9.75 -17.71 -4.88
N ALA A 78 10.60 -17.36 -3.92
CA ALA A 78 11.93 -17.89 -3.80
C ALA A 78 11.92 -19.41 -3.54
N GLN A 79 11.02 -19.89 -2.69
CA GLN A 79 10.85 -21.32 -2.43
C GLN A 79 10.40 -22.06 -3.68
N MET A 80 9.46 -21.50 -4.42
CA MET A 80 8.97 -22.09 -5.66
C MET A 80 10.08 -22.22 -6.69
N MET A 81 10.91 -21.19 -6.86
CA MET A 81 12.04 -21.23 -7.77
C MET A 81 13.07 -22.27 -7.35
N PHE A 82 13.35 -22.37 -6.07
CA PHE A 82 14.26 -23.37 -5.54
C PHE A 82 13.78 -24.78 -5.87
N GLU A 83 12.49 -25.06 -5.70
CA GLU A 83 11.92 -26.38 -5.99
C GLU A 83 11.96 -26.70 -7.49
N ILE A 84 11.73 -25.71 -8.36
CA ILE A 84 11.76 -25.88 -9.81
C ILE A 84 13.17 -26.20 -10.29
N THR A 85 14.18 -25.57 -9.72
CA THR A 85 15.59 -25.70 -10.13
C THR A 85 16.33 -26.86 -9.46
N LYS A 86 15.70 -27.55 -8.55
CA LYS A 86 16.27 -28.63 -7.74
C LYS A 86 16.60 -29.91 -8.53
#